data_83e66ee565d5934ab5d363a2ecb72cff
#
_entry.id   83e66ee565d5934ab5d363a2ecb72cff
#
_cell.length_a   1.000
_cell.length_b   1.000
_cell.length_c   1.000
_cell.angle_alpha   90.00
_cell.angle_beta   90.00
_cell.angle_gamma   90.00
#
_symmetry.space_group_name_H-M   'P 1'
#
loop_
_entity.id
_entity.type
_entity.pdbx_description
1 polymer ?
#
loop_
_entity_poly.entity_id
_entity_poly.type
_entity_poly.pdbx_seq_one_letter_code
_entity_poly.pdbx_strand_id
1 'polypeptide(L)'
;MLNIKAIIYIAAGVVVFGAFFGIGYALDYKYSSDRDPVQPINFSHKIHAGDNKIPCTYCHIYASKSRVSGVPNVQRCMGCHKVIKTDSPEIKELTGYWERKEPIPWVKVHNLPDHVGFTHKRHIKAGLDCALCHGDVASMGRIQRVSSLKMGWCLNCHEERGVANGKDCWTCHQ
;
A
#
# COMPACT_ATOMS: atom_id res chain seq x y z
N MET A 1 -7.16 -56.14 -6.41
CA MET A 1 -7.60 -55.33 -7.55
C MET A 1 -8.47 -54.19 -7.02
N LEU A 2 -8.16 -52.92 -7.28
CA LEU A 2 -9.03 -51.80 -6.85
C LEU A 2 -10.37 -51.88 -7.60
N ASN A 3 -11.47 -51.71 -6.86
CA ASN A 3 -12.81 -51.69 -7.45
C ASN A 3 -12.93 -50.41 -8.32
N ILE A 4 -13.54 -50.51 -9.50
CA ILE A 4 -13.70 -49.43 -10.46
C ILE A 4 -14.39 -48.20 -9.83
N LYS A 5 -15.33 -48.41 -8.90
CA LYS A 5 -15.96 -47.33 -8.13
C LYS A 5 -14.95 -46.59 -7.26
N ALA A 6 -14.01 -47.29 -6.62
CA ALA A 6 -12.97 -46.68 -5.82
C ALA A 6 -12.02 -45.80 -6.69
N ILE A 7 -11.67 -46.26 -7.88
CA ILE A 7 -10.87 -45.48 -8.84
C ILE A 7 -11.59 -44.19 -9.24
N ILE A 8 -12.90 -44.28 -9.54
CA ILE A 8 -13.71 -43.11 -9.90
C ILE A 8 -13.76 -42.09 -8.75
N TYR A 9 -13.97 -42.52 -7.51
CA TYR A 9 -14.00 -41.61 -6.35
C TYR A 9 -12.64 -40.99 -6.09
N ILE A 10 -11.54 -41.71 -6.23
CA ILE A 10 -10.20 -41.19 -6.09
C ILE A 10 -9.93 -40.14 -7.18
N ALA A 11 -10.26 -40.44 -8.45
CA ALA A 11 -10.08 -39.52 -9.55
C ALA A 11 -10.91 -38.22 -9.35
N ALA A 12 -12.17 -38.37 -8.94
CA ALA A 12 -13.02 -37.24 -8.62
C ALA A 12 -12.44 -36.37 -7.45
N GLY A 13 -11.94 -37.01 -6.40
CA GLY A 13 -11.29 -36.36 -5.28
C GLY A 13 -10.05 -35.56 -5.70
N VAL A 14 -9.20 -36.15 -6.57
CA VAL A 14 -8.02 -35.47 -7.11
C VAL A 14 -8.40 -34.21 -7.94
N VAL A 15 -9.44 -34.34 -8.78
CA VAL A 15 -9.93 -33.21 -9.60
C VAL A 15 -10.47 -32.09 -8.71
N VAL A 16 -11.29 -32.42 -7.72
CA VAL A 16 -11.86 -31.45 -6.77
C VAL A 16 -10.76 -30.78 -5.98
N PHE A 17 -9.80 -31.51 -5.44
CA PHE A 17 -8.66 -30.98 -4.71
C PHE A 17 -7.79 -30.05 -5.58
N GLY A 18 -7.49 -30.47 -6.82
CA GLY A 18 -6.76 -29.66 -7.79
C GLY A 18 -7.47 -28.36 -8.14
N ALA A 19 -8.80 -28.39 -8.27
CA ALA A 19 -9.60 -27.19 -8.52
C ALA A 19 -9.54 -26.21 -7.33
N PHE A 20 -9.72 -26.70 -6.08
CA PHE A 20 -9.59 -25.89 -4.89
C PHE A 20 -8.19 -25.27 -4.74
N PHE A 21 -7.15 -26.06 -4.99
CA PHE A 21 -5.77 -25.58 -4.93
C PHE A 21 -5.50 -24.51 -6.00
N GLY A 22 -5.97 -24.74 -7.23
CA GLY A 22 -5.84 -23.77 -8.34
C GLY A 22 -6.57 -22.46 -8.08
N ILE A 23 -7.79 -22.52 -7.54
CA ILE A 23 -8.54 -21.31 -7.14
C ILE A 23 -7.82 -20.57 -6.02
N GLY A 24 -7.37 -21.30 -4.98
CA GLY A 24 -6.61 -20.70 -3.86
C GLY A 24 -5.34 -19.98 -4.34
N TYR A 25 -4.59 -20.62 -5.23
CA TYR A 25 -3.39 -20.02 -5.84
C TYR A 25 -3.70 -18.76 -6.67
N ALA A 26 -4.75 -18.81 -7.49
CA ALA A 26 -5.16 -17.67 -8.31
C ALA A 26 -5.62 -16.47 -7.45
N LEU A 27 -6.34 -16.73 -6.36
CA LEU A 27 -6.77 -15.70 -5.41
C LEU A 27 -5.56 -15.11 -4.67
N ASP A 28 -4.60 -15.93 -4.24
CA ASP A 28 -3.39 -15.45 -3.58
C ASP A 28 -2.52 -14.64 -4.53
N TYR A 29 -2.35 -15.09 -5.77
CA TYR A 29 -1.63 -14.35 -6.81
C TYR A 29 -2.25 -12.97 -7.06
N LYS A 30 -3.58 -12.90 -7.21
CA LYS A 30 -4.29 -11.62 -7.37
C LYS A 30 -4.10 -10.72 -6.15
N TYR A 31 -4.24 -11.26 -4.95
CA TYR A 31 -4.05 -10.50 -3.72
C TYR A 31 -2.61 -10.00 -3.56
N SER A 32 -1.62 -10.78 -3.98
CA SER A 32 -0.20 -10.41 -3.95
C SER A 32 0.13 -9.30 -4.96
N SER A 33 -0.43 -9.36 -6.17
CA SER A 33 -0.22 -8.32 -7.20
C SER A 33 -0.75 -6.95 -6.78
N ASP A 34 -1.79 -6.90 -5.95
CA ASP A 34 -2.34 -5.66 -5.41
C ASP A 34 -1.44 -5.00 -4.33
N ARG A 35 -0.41 -5.71 -3.86
CA ARG A 35 0.52 -5.17 -2.84
C ARG A 35 1.63 -4.32 -3.43
N ASP A 36 1.98 -4.53 -4.69
CA ASP A 36 3.11 -3.89 -5.37
C ASP A 36 2.72 -3.50 -6.82
N PRO A 37 1.70 -2.66 -7.01
CA PRO A 37 1.24 -2.30 -8.34
C PRO A 37 2.29 -1.48 -9.09
N VAL A 38 2.35 -1.69 -10.40
CA VAL A 38 3.14 -0.84 -11.28
C VAL A 38 2.59 0.58 -11.25
N GLN A 39 3.48 1.56 -11.13
CA GLN A 39 3.15 2.97 -11.06
C GLN A 39 3.40 3.66 -12.40
N PRO A 40 2.68 4.75 -12.73
CA PRO A 40 2.91 5.53 -13.95
C PRO A 40 4.34 6.05 -14.08
N ILE A 41 4.94 6.44 -12.96
CA ILE A 41 6.35 6.80 -12.86
C ILE A 41 7.01 5.87 -11.86
N ASN A 42 8.15 5.31 -12.21
CA ASN A 42 8.90 4.42 -11.32
C ASN A 42 9.62 5.21 -10.21
N PHE A 43 8.84 5.75 -9.29
CA PHE A 43 9.35 6.53 -8.16
C PHE A 43 10.00 5.64 -7.11
N SER A 44 11.24 5.97 -6.72
CA SER A 44 11.99 5.23 -5.69
C SER A 44 12.01 5.99 -4.35
N HIS A 45 11.34 5.42 -3.35
CA HIS A 45 11.46 5.91 -1.97
C HIS A 45 12.86 5.70 -1.42
N LYS A 46 13.55 4.61 -1.81
CA LYS A 46 14.93 4.34 -1.42
C LYS A 46 15.85 5.51 -1.77
N ILE A 47 15.78 6.03 -2.99
CA ILE A 47 16.60 7.15 -3.42
C ILE A 47 16.26 8.42 -2.63
N HIS A 48 14.97 8.73 -2.44
CA HIS A 48 14.54 9.99 -1.82
C HIS A 48 14.64 9.96 -0.30
N ALA A 49 13.97 9.02 0.35
CA ALA A 49 13.92 8.93 1.80
C ALA A 49 15.11 8.16 2.39
N GLY A 50 15.60 7.13 1.69
CA GLY A 50 16.74 6.33 2.12
C GLY A 50 18.07 7.04 1.91
N ASP A 51 18.48 7.23 0.67
CA ASP A 51 19.81 7.70 0.34
C ASP A 51 19.93 9.23 0.58
N ASN A 52 18.94 10.02 0.17
CA ASN A 52 18.94 11.48 0.31
C ASN A 52 18.33 11.97 1.63
N LYS A 53 17.83 11.09 2.50
CA LYS A 53 17.28 11.42 3.84
C LYS A 53 16.16 12.48 3.83
N ILE A 54 15.39 12.57 2.73
CA ILE A 54 14.26 13.49 2.67
C ILE A 54 13.15 12.97 3.62
N PRO A 55 12.70 13.80 4.59
CA PRO A 55 11.67 13.38 5.54
C PRO A 55 10.33 13.02 4.85
N CYS A 56 9.64 11.99 5.34
CA CYS A 56 8.34 11.56 4.82
C CYS A 56 7.34 12.72 4.70
N THR A 57 7.31 13.58 5.72
CA THR A 57 6.41 14.74 5.81
C THR A 57 6.76 15.88 4.85
N TYR A 58 7.93 15.86 4.23
CA TYR A 58 8.26 16.81 3.16
C TYR A 58 7.37 16.59 1.94
N CYS A 59 7.10 15.34 1.60
CA CYS A 59 6.24 14.98 0.48
C CYS A 59 4.78 14.76 0.94
N HIS A 60 4.57 14.05 2.05
CA HIS A 60 3.26 13.72 2.62
C HIS A 60 2.82 14.77 3.65
N ILE A 61 2.67 16.02 3.20
CA ILE A 61 2.46 17.22 4.06
C ILE A 61 1.17 17.21 4.86
N TYR A 62 0.19 16.40 4.47
CA TYR A 62 -1.10 16.29 5.14
C TYR A 62 -1.15 15.18 6.20
N ALA A 63 -0.12 14.36 6.30
CA ALA A 63 -0.11 13.20 7.19
C ALA A 63 -0.39 13.57 8.66
N SER A 64 0.21 14.66 9.17
CA SER A 64 -0.03 15.14 10.53
C SER A 64 -1.25 16.07 10.68
N LYS A 65 -1.92 16.43 9.57
CA LYS A 65 -2.97 17.46 9.56
C LYS A 65 -4.34 16.92 9.18
N SER A 66 -4.42 15.84 8.42
CA SER A 66 -5.63 15.32 7.80
C SER A 66 -5.86 13.83 8.05
N ARG A 67 -7.04 13.36 7.65
CA ARG A 67 -7.35 11.92 7.58
C ARG A 67 -6.45 11.22 6.57
N VAL A 68 -6.24 11.83 5.42
CA VAL A 68 -5.43 11.29 4.32
C VAL A 68 -4.10 12.02 4.28
N SER A 69 -3.00 11.25 4.20
CA SER A 69 -1.65 11.83 4.09
C SER A 69 -1.41 12.55 2.76
N GLY A 70 -2.15 12.16 1.73
CA GLY A 70 -2.00 12.65 0.37
C GLY A 70 -0.74 12.12 -0.32
N VAL A 71 -0.74 12.21 -1.65
CA VAL A 71 0.43 12.05 -2.50
C VAL A 71 0.84 13.45 -2.95
N PRO A 72 2.15 13.79 -3.01
CA PRO A 72 2.59 15.12 -3.41
C PRO A 72 2.14 15.43 -4.84
N ASN A 73 1.77 16.69 -5.08
CA ASN A 73 1.48 17.17 -6.42
C ASN A 73 2.76 17.28 -7.27
N VAL A 74 2.60 17.34 -8.60
CA VAL A 74 3.71 17.44 -9.57
C VAL A 74 4.62 18.62 -9.26
N GLN A 75 4.08 19.74 -8.82
CA GLN A 75 4.86 20.94 -8.45
C GLN A 75 5.91 20.65 -7.37
N ARG A 76 5.60 19.79 -6.39
CA ARG A 76 6.55 19.39 -5.35
C ARG A 76 7.76 18.67 -5.93
N CYS A 77 7.53 17.78 -6.87
CA CYS A 77 8.60 17.06 -7.58
C CYS A 77 9.44 18.01 -8.42
N MET A 78 8.80 18.91 -9.16
CA MET A 78 9.45 19.90 -10.03
C MET A 78 10.23 20.97 -9.26
N GLY A 79 10.05 21.09 -7.93
CA GLY A 79 10.90 21.94 -7.10
C GLY A 79 12.39 21.59 -7.19
N CYS A 80 12.70 20.30 -7.41
CA CYS A 80 14.07 19.79 -7.61
C CYS A 80 14.31 19.37 -9.06
N HIS A 81 13.35 18.64 -9.66
CA HIS A 81 13.55 17.98 -10.95
C HIS A 81 13.50 18.90 -12.18
N LYS A 82 13.33 20.20 -11.99
CA LYS A 82 13.61 21.19 -13.04
C LYS A 82 15.10 21.26 -13.41
N VAL A 83 16.00 20.86 -12.49
CA VAL A 83 17.44 20.94 -12.66
C VAL A 83 18.18 19.65 -12.31
N ILE A 84 17.52 18.71 -11.61
CA ILE A 84 18.13 17.45 -11.17
C ILE A 84 17.60 16.29 -12.02
N LYS A 85 18.54 15.50 -12.59
CA LYS A 85 18.25 14.27 -13.37
C LYS A 85 17.31 14.50 -14.57
N THR A 86 17.39 15.66 -15.20
CA THR A 86 16.52 16.07 -16.33
C THR A 86 16.55 15.10 -17.53
N ASP A 87 17.65 14.38 -17.70
CA ASP A 87 17.82 13.41 -18.80
C ASP A 87 17.22 12.03 -18.52
N SER A 88 16.84 11.75 -17.25
CA SER A 88 16.23 10.47 -16.89
C SER A 88 14.86 10.30 -17.57
N PRO A 89 14.53 9.10 -18.07
CA PRO A 89 13.22 8.81 -18.65
C PRO A 89 12.06 9.14 -17.70
N GLU A 90 12.20 8.81 -16.43
CA GLU A 90 11.20 9.06 -15.38
C GLU A 90 10.96 10.57 -15.16
N ILE A 91 12.02 11.38 -15.27
CA ILE A 91 11.91 12.83 -15.13
C ILE A 91 11.35 13.49 -16.37
N LYS A 92 11.63 12.95 -17.56
CA LYS A 92 10.96 13.38 -18.80
C LYS A 92 9.45 13.12 -18.74
N GLU A 93 9.05 11.95 -18.26
CA GLU A 93 7.63 11.63 -18.04
C GLU A 93 6.99 12.57 -17.01
N LEU A 94 7.67 12.82 -15.88
CA LEU A 94 7.25 13.80 -14.88
C LEU A 94 7.07 15.21 -15.48
N THR A 95 8.01 15.63 -16.32
CA THR A 95 7.96 16.93 -17.01
C THR A 95 6.75 16.99 -17.94
N GLY A 96 6.40 15.90 -18.62
CA GLY A 96 5.20 15.81 -19.43
C GLY A 96 3.92 16.07 -18.62
N TYR A 97 3.78 15.48 -17.41
CA TYR A 97 2.67 15.78 -16.51
C TYR A 97 2.65 17.26 -16.08
N TRP A 98 3.83 17.82 -15.82
CA TRP A 98 3.96 19.23 -15.45
C TRP A 98 3.50 20.19 -16.56
N GLU A 99 3.93 19.95 -17.80
CA GLU A 99 3.60 20.79 -18.95
C GLU A 99 2.11 20.74 -19.30
N ARG A 100 1.50 19.54 -19.23
CA ARG A 100 0.07 19.34 -19.44
C ARG A 100 -0.78 19.80 -18.27
N LYS A 101 -0.17 20.18 -17.12
CA LYS A 101 -0.85 20.54 -15.86
C LYS A 101 -1.76 19.41 -15.35
N GLU A 102 -1.36 18.18 -15.57
CA GLU A 102 -2.11 16.98 -15.19
C GLU A 102 -1.55 16.37 -13.91
N PRO A 103 -2.39 15.84 -13.02
CA PRO A 103 -1.92 15.02 -11.90
C PRO A 103 -1.42 13.68 -12.41
N ILE A 104 -0.38 13.14 -11.75
CA ILE A 104 0.06 11.77 -12.01
C ILE A 104 -1.01 10.81 -11.48
N PRO A 105 -1.53 9.87 -12.30
CA PRO A 105 -2.60 8.94 -11.89
C PRO A 105 -2.04 7.78 -11.07
N TRP A 106 -1.50 8.08 -9.87
CA TRP A 106 -0.92 7.08 -8.98
C TRP A 106 -1.91 5.96 -8.61
N VAL A 107 -1.44 4.73 -8.67
CA VAL A 107 -2.20 3.57 -8.20
C VAL A 107 -2.08 3.49 -6.67
N LYS A 108 -3.23 3.43 -5.98
CA LYS A 108 -3.26 3.33 -4.52
C LYS A 108 -2.74 1.98 -4.05
N VAL A 109 -1.69 1.97 -3.23
CA VAL A 109 -1.10 0.78 -2.61
C VAL A 109 -1.75 0.49 -1.24
N HIS A 110 -1.99 1.54 -0.46
CA HIS A 110 -2.64 1.46 0.85
C HIS A 110 -4.07 1.96 0.71
N ASN A 111 -5.01 1.04 0.67
CA ASN A 111 -6.43 1.34 0.54
C ASN A 111 -7.22 0.66 1.66
N LEU A 112 -8.18 1.38 2.21
CA LEU A 112 -9.15 0.88 3.16
C LEU A 112 -10.53 0.92 2.52
N PRO A 113 -11.46 0.04 2.91
CA PRO A 113 -12.85 0.12 2.49
C PRO A 113 -13.46 1.48 2.87
N ASP A 114 -14.40 1.98 2.06
CA ASP A 114 -14.98 3.32 2.21
C ASP A 114 -15.69 3.52 3.57
N HIS A 115 -16.21 2.44 4.15
CA HIS A 115 -16.84 2.44 5.47
C HIS A 115 -15.86 2.48 6.65
N VAL A 116 -14.54 2.58 6.39
CA VAL A 116 -13.52 2.65 7.45
C VAL A 116 -13.01 4.07 7.62
N GLY A 117 -13.34 4.66 8.75
CA GLY A 117 -12.97 6.03 9.13
C GLY A 117 -11.55 6.14 9.71
N PHE A 118 -10.51 5.82 8.95
CA PHE A 118 -9.11 6.00 9.40
C PHE A 118 -8.66 7.46 9.33
N THR A 119 -7.78 7.87 10.26
CA THR A 119 -7.18 9.21 10.24
C THR A 119 -5.70 9.19 10.61
N HIS A 120 -4.83 9.55 9.66
CA HIS A 120 -3.38 9.70 9.90
C HIS A 120 -3.08 10.69 11.03
N LYS A 121 -3.77 11.84 11.06
CA LYS A 121 -3.55 12.88 12.05
C LYS A 121 -3.57 12.36 13.50
N ARG A 122 -4.53 11.49 13.85
CA ARG A 122 -4.64 10.94 15.21
C ARG A 122 -3.46 10.02 15.53
N HIS A 123 -3.09 9.15 14.60
CA HIS A 123 -2.00 8.19 14.77
C HIS A 123 -0.63 8.89 14.90
N ILE A 124 -0.37 9.87 14.04
CA ILE A 124 0.88 10.66 14.11
C ILE A 124 0.94 11.51 15.38
N LYS A 125 -0.17 12.12 15.81
CA LYS A 125 -0.22 12.84 17.10
C LYS A 125 0.00 11.95 18.30
N ALA A 126 -0.34 10.65 18.21
CA ALA A 126 -0.03 9.66 19.22
C ALA A 126 1.45 9.21 19.20
N GLY A 127 2.30 9.82 18.38
CA GLY A 127 3.74 9.53 18.32
C GLY A 127 4.08 8.25 17.55
N LEU A 128 3.19 7.72 16.72
CA LEU A 128 3.47 6.51 15.96
C LEU A 128 4.36 6.83 14.76
N ASP A 129 5.43 6.03 14.61
CA ASP A 129 6.32 6.10 13.46
C ASP A 129 5.64 5.57 12.19
N CYS A 130 5.98 6.16 11.04
CA CYS A 130 5.45 5.76 9.74
C CYS A 130 5.74 4.28 9.41
N ALA A 131 6.94 3.82 9.76
CA ALA A 131 7.39 2.46 9.50
C ALA A 131 6.57 1.39 10.23
N LEU A 132 5.92 1.73 11.33
CA LEU A 132 5.07 0.79 12.07
C LEU A 132 3.93 0.23 11.20
N CYS A 133 3.39 1.05 10.29
CA CYS A 133 2.29 0.67 9.40
C CYS A 133 2.75 0.42 7.97
N HIS A 134 3.73 1.19 7.51
CA HIS A 134 4.19 1.17 6.12
C HIS A 134 5.47 0.35 5.89
N GLY A 135 6.09 -0.17 6.97
CA GLY A 135 7.37 -0.86 6.90
C GLY A 135 8.54 0.07 6.60
N ASP A 136 9.69 -0.48 6.30
CA ASP A 136 10.89 0.29 5.96
C ASP A 136 10.81 0.85 4.54
N VAL A 137 9.96 1.87 4.37
CA VAL A 137 9.76 2.55 3.08
C VAL A 137 11.07 3.13 2.55
N ALA A 138 11.98 3.54 3.45
CA ALA A 138 13.27 4.10 3.05
C ALA A 138 14.19 3.09 2.35
N SER A 139 13.92 1.81 2.43
CA SER A 139 14.61 0.76 1.66
C SER A 139 13.90 0.36 0.37
N MET A 140 12.65 0.84 0.14
CA MET A 140 11.82 0.40 -0.97
C MET A 140 12.13 1.16 -2.27
N GLY A 141 12.50 0.43 -3.31
CA GLY A 141 12.54 0.97 -4.68
C GLY A 141 11.13 1.32 -5.14
N ARG A 142 10.23 0.35 -5.16
CA ARG A 142 8.79 0.53 -5.35
C ARG A 142 8.06 0.34 -4.02
N ILE A 143 7.08 1.19 -3.76
CA ILE A 143 6.30 1.09 -2.52
C ILE A 143 5.48 -0.20 -2.49
N GLN A 144 5.53 -0.91 -1.36
CA GLN A 144 4.81 -2.16 -1.13
C GLN A 144 3.94 -2.06 0.12
N ARG A 145 2.79 -2.72 0.09
CA ARG A 145 1.96 -2.86 1.27
C ARG A 145 2.44 -4.06 2.12
N VAL A 146 3.06 -3.77 3.24
CA VAL A 146 3.57 -4.78 4.18
C VAL A 146 2.54 -5.20 5.23
N SER A 147 1.68 -4.26 5.64
CA SER A 147 0.64 -4.51 6.65
C SER A 147 -0.66 -4.99 6.03
N SER A 148 -1.38 -5.86 6.73
CA SER A 148 -2.62 -6.44 6.21
C SER A 148 -3.73 -5.40 6.06
N LEU A 149 -3.74 -4.37 6.90
CA LEU A 149 -4.79 -3.33 7.02
C LEU A 149 -6.20 -3.89 7.26
N LYS A 150 -6.30 -5.17 7.64
CA LYS A 150 -7.58 -5.79 8.03
C LYS A 150 -7.98 -5.35 9.43
N MET A 151 -9.27 -5.41 9.76
CA MET A 151 -9.81 -5.01 11.05
C MET A 151 -9.05 -5.61 12.23
N GLY A 152 -8.78 -6.92 12.23
CA GLY A 152 -8.05 -7.59 13.30
C GLY A 152 -6.64 -7.02 13.54
N TRP A 153 -5.93 -6.60 12.48
CA TRP A 153 -4.62 -5.97 12.60
C TRP A 153 -4.69 -4.62 13.34
N CYS A 154 -5.71 -3.82 13.06
CA CYS A 154 -5.95 -2.55 13.75
C CYS A 154 -6.35 -2.79 15.22
N LEU A 155 -7.26 -3.74 15.46
CA LEU A 155 -7.74 -4.06 16.81
C LEU A 155 -6.63 -4.59 17.71
N ASN A 156 -5.76 -5.46 17.21
CA ASN A 156 -4.62 -5.98 17.97
C ASN A 156 -3.71 -4.84 18.44
N CYS A 157 -3.35 -3.92 17.54
CA CYS A 157 -2.52 -2.76 17.90
C CYS A 157 -3.21 -1.85 18.93
N HIS A 158 -4.51 -1.60 18.78
CA HIS A 158 -5.28 -0.79 19.73
C HIS A 158 -5.37 -1.46 21.11
N GLU A 159 -5.48 -2.77 21.15
CA GLU A 159 -5.51 -3.55 22.40
C GLU A 159 -4.15 -3.54 23.09
N GLU A 160 -3.08 -3.88 22.37
CA GLU A 160 -1.71 -3.88 22.89
C GLU A 160 -1.28 -2.53 23.45
N ARG A 161 -1.79 -1.43 22.87
CA ARG A 161 -1.46 -0.06 23.27
C ARG A 161 -2.48 0.56 24.24
N GLY A 162 -3.50 -0.17 24.67
CA GLY A 162 -4.51 0.31 25.60
C GLY A 162 -5.28 1.54 25.10
N VAL A 163 -5.56 1.61 23.79
CA VAL A 163 -6.23 2.76 23.20
C VAL A 163 -7.67 2.86 23.73
N ALA A 164 -8.00 3.95 24.40
CA ALA A 164 -9.35 4.20 24.90
C ALA A 164 -10.36 4.21 23.75
N ASN A 165 -11.44 3.43 23.89
CA ASN A 165 -12.48 3.23 22.87
C ASN A 165 -11.93 2.72 21.51
N GLY A 166 -10.70 2.20 21.50
CA GLY A 166 -10.02 1.74 20.27
C GLY A 166 -10.64 0.51 19.63
N LYS A 167 -11.55 -0.18 20.32
CA LYS A 167 -12.29 -1.35 19.84
C LYS A 167 -13.76 -1.09 19.59
N ASP A 168 -14.25 0.12 19.84
CA ASP A 168 -15.63 0.47 19.58
C ASP A 168 -15.90 0.57 18.08
N CYS A 169 -17.02 -0.01 17.64
CA CYS A 169 -17.39 -0.06 16.22
C CYS A 169 -17.37 1.34 15.57
N TRP A 170 -17.95 2.32 16.26
CA TRP A 170 -18.07 3.70 15.78
C TRP A 170 -16.77 4.50 15.74
N THR A 171 -15.70 4.00 16.36
CA THR A 171 -14.37 4.63 16.24
C THR A 171 -13.81 4.50 14.83
N CYS A 172 -14.16 3.41 14.14
CA CYS A 172 -13.65 3.07 12.81
C CYS A 172 -14.73 3.04 11.73
N HIS A 173 -15.98 2.69 12.07
CA HIS A 173 -17.07 2.55 11.11
C HIS A 173 -18.06 3.73 11.26
N GLN A 174 -18.05 4.63 10.28
CA GLN A 174 -18.85 5.86 10.23
C GLN A 174 -19.64 5.93 8.94
#